data_bae7254a2b4dcdfbd67e8b51842247e4
#
_entry.id   bae7254a2b4dcdfbd67e8b51842247e4
#
_cell.length_a   1.000
_cell.length_b   1.000
_cell.length_c   1.000
_cell.angle_alpha   90.00
_cell.angle_beta   90.00
_cell.angle_gamma   90.00
#
_symmetry.space_group_name_H-M   'P 1'
#
loop_
_entity.id
_entity.type
_entity.pdbx_description
1 polymer ?
#
loop_
_entity_poly.entity_id
_entity_poly.type
_entity_poly.pdbx_seq_one_letter_code
_entity_poly.pdbx_strand_id
1 'polypeptide(L)'
;GCEIVDRADVPDPRQPGVYWELYDPAMIDAMPDDVLVKAWFERGEKERETIEAVRAHLEQLRAQGGADLGTLRLELSGVKDEDWSENWKKYYKPFRIGTHLVVKPTWEAYQPSPEDLIIELDPGMAFGTGTHETTSMCMQLLEKHLKSDMRVMDVGTGSGILAIAAARLGAKEVLAIDIDPAAVKVARENIALNHVEDRARAVEGDLCKSEAMPCDLAVANIVADAIRMLAAPLTRH
;
A
#
# COMPACT_ATOMS: atom_id res chain seq x y z
N GLY A 1 11.70 14.53 5.56
CA GLY A 1 12.21 13.19 5.29
C GLY A 1 13.44 13.22 4.40
N CYS A 2 14.18 12.11 4.37
CA CYS A 2 15.35 11.94 3.50
C CYS A 2 15.20 10.59 2.78
N GLU A 3 15.53 10.56 1.50
CA GLU A 3 15.54 9.36 0.66
C GLU A 3 16.90 9.24 -0.01
N ILE A 4 17.46 8.05 -0.01
CA ILE A 4 18.66 7.72 -0.79
C ILE A 4 18.19 6.87 -1.97
N VAL A 5 18.54 7.29 -3.18
CA VAL A 5 18.26 6.56 -4.42
C VAL A 5 19.61 6.09 -4.96
N ASP A 6 19.86 4.80 -4.81
CA ASP A 6 21.05 4.14 -5.31
C ASP A 6 20.65 2.97 -6.21
N ARG A 7 21.12 2.97 -7.44
CA ARG A 7 20.86 1.88 -8.38
C ARG A 7 21.43 0.54 -7.90
N ALA A 8 22.50 0.57 -7.09
CA ALA A 8 23.08 -0.63 -6.53
C ALA A 8 22.19 -1.34 -5.49
N ASP A 9 21.26 -0.60 -4.87
CA ASP A 9 20.31 -1.16 -3.92
C ASP A 9 19.12 -1.89 -4.61
N VAL A 10 18.96 -1.71 -5.93
CA VAL A 10 17.92 -2.38 -6.69
C VAL A 10 18.44 -3.73 -7.19
N PRO A 11 17.84 -4.85 -6.78
CA PRO A 11 18.25 -6.16 -7.25
C PRO A 11 18.19 -6.25 -8.78
N ASP A 12 19.24 -6.80 -9.41
CA ASP A 12 19.24 -7.00 -10.87
C ASP A 12 18.14 -8.01 -11.21
N PRO A 13 17.14 -7.58 -11.95
CA PRO A 13 16.01 -8.39 -12.33
C PRO A 13 16.38 -9.62 -13.16
N ARG A 14 17.54 -9.67 -13.76
CA ARG A 14 18.04 -10.81 -14.54
C ARG A 14 18.68 -11.92 -13.68
N GLN A 15 18.79 -11.71 -12.35
CA GLN A 15 19.35 -12.70 -11.45
C GLN A 15 18.28 -13.72 -11.01
N PRO A 16 18.60 -15.03 -10.94
CA PRO A 16 17.68 -16.03 -10.45
C PRO A 16 17.33 -15.80 -8.97
N GLY A 17 16.03 -15.78 -8.66
CA GLY A 17 15.53 -15.61 -7.29
C GLY A 17 15.04 -14.19 -6.94
N VAL A 18 15.15 -13.26 -7.87
CA VAL A 18 14.53 -11.93 -7.73
C VAL A 18 13.11 -12.00 -8.30
N TYR A 19 12.11 -11.69 -7.46
CA TYR A 19 10.71 -11.65 -7.88
C TYR A 19 10.45 -10.36 -8.66
N TRP A 20 10.16 -10.52 -9.95
CA TRP A 20 10.10 -9.49 -11.01
C TRP A 20 8.94 -8.52 -10.95
N GLU A 21 7.85 -8.89 -10.27
CA GLU A 21 6.60 -8.14 -10.30
C GLU A 21 6.66 -6.80 -9.56
N LEU A 22 7.76 -6.54 -8.85
CA LEU A 22 7.95 -5.33 -8.02
C LEU A 22 8.61 -4.16 -8.73
N TYR A 23 9.33 -4.39 -9.83
CA TYR A 23 10.12 -3.35 -10.48
C TYR A 23 9.84 -3.31 -11.98
N ASP A 24 9.28 -2.21 -12.45
CA ASP A 24 9.20 -1.93 -13.88
C ASP A 24 10.64 -1.78 -14.43
N PRO A 25 11.08 -2.60 -15.40
CA PRO A 25 12.39 -2.47 -16.03
C PRO A 25 12.67 -1.05 -16.56
N ALA A 26 11.64 -0.36 -17.07
CA ALA A 26 11.76 1.01 -17.54
C ALA A 26 12.08 2.00 -16.39
N MET A 27 11.63 1.69 -15.18
CA MET A 27 11.93 2.49 -13.99
C MET A 27 13.40 2.33 -13.58
N ILE A 28 13.94 1.11 -13.68
CA ILE A 28 15.35 0.82 -13.38
C ILE A 28 16.26 1.47 -14.42
N ASP A 29 15.88 1.40 -15.69
CA ASP A 29 16.65 2.03 -16.78
C ASP A 29 16.62 3.56 -16.72
N ALA A 30 15.59 4.14 -16.11
CA ALA A 30 15.47 5.58 -15.87
C ALA A 30 16.19 6.06 -14.59
N MET A 31 16.69 5.14 -13.74
CA MET A 31 17.42 5.53 -12.54
C MET A 31 18.78 6.15 -12.93
N PRO A 32 19.17 7.22 -12.24
CA PRO A 32 20.47 7.82 -12.47
C PRO A 32 21.60 6.84 -12.08
N ASP A 33 22.72 6.92 -12.79
CA ASP A 33 23.93 6.15 -12.44
C ASP A 33 24.60 6.66 -11.17
N ASP A 34 24.35 7.92 -10.80
CA ASP A 34 24.84 8.55 -9.58
C ASP A 34 23.88 8.31 -8.40
N VAL A 35 24.44 8.14 -7.22
CA VAL A 35 23.66 8.08 -5.97
C VAL A 35 23.03 9.45 -5.71
N LEU A 36 21.72 9.50 -5.55
CA LEU A 36 20.98 10.72 -5.21
C LEU A 36 20.53 10.69 -3.75
N VAL A 37 20.84 11.75 -3.01
CA VAL A 37 20.25 11.99 -1.70
C VAL A 37 19.22 13.10 -1.83
N LYS A 38 17.94 12.77 -1.64
CA LYS A 38 16.82 13.71 -1.70
C LYS A 38 16.37 14.04 -0.30
N ALA A 39 16.14 15.31 -0.02
CA ALA A 39 15.55 15.77 1.22
C ALA A 39 14.43 16.77 0.93
N TRP A 40 13.33 16.66 1.68
CA TRP A 40 12.17 17.56 1.55
C TRP A 40 12.00 18.37 2.82
N PHE A 41 11.74 19.65 2.64
CA PHE A 41 11.40 20.57 3.72
C PHE A 41 10.35 21.57 3.23
N GLU A 42 9.56 22.07 4.15
CA GLU A 42 8.52 23.05 3.85
C GLU A 42 9.12 24.39 3.45
N ARG A 43 8.45 25.05 2.49
CA ARG A 43 8.74 26.44 2.17
C ARG A 43 8.33 27.33 3.33
N GLY A 44 9.25 28.20 3.78
CA GLY A 44 8.96 29.09 4.88
C GLY A 44 10.14 29.99 5.25
N GLU A 45 10.04 30.67 6.38
CA GLU A 45 11.08 31.61 6.84
C GLU A 45 12.46 30.97 6.99
N LYS A 46 12.53 29.67 7.25
CA LYS A 46 13.79 28.91 7.42
C LYS A 46 14.33 28.27 6.14
N GLU A 47 13.61 28.38 5.01
CA GLU A 47 14.03 27.76 3.74
C GLU A 47 15.44 28.20 3.34
N ARG A 48 15.69 29.50 3.37
CA ARG A 48 16.97 30.08 2.98
C ARG A 48 18.11 29.65 3.90
N GLU A 49 17.89 29.66 5.21
CA GLU A 49 18.88 29.21 6.20
C GLU A 49 19.22 27.72 6.01
N THR A 50 18.21 26.90 5.76
CA THR A 50 18.38 25.46 5.53
C THR A 50 19.24 25.20 4.27
N ILE A 51 18.94 25.90 3.17
CA ILE A 51 19.69 25.76 1.92
C ILE A 51 21.15 26.23 2.09
N GLU A 52 21.37 27.36 2.78
CA GLU A 52 22.71 27.87 3.05
C GLU A 52 23.50 26.92 3.96
N ALA A 53 22.87 26.32 4.97
CA ALA A 53 23.50 25.32 5.83
C ALA A 53 23.91 24.06 5.06
N VAL A 54 23.04 23.55 4.17
CA VAL A 54 23.35 22.39 3.32
C VAL A 54 24.53 22.72 2.39
N ARG A 55 24.51 23.87 1.74
CA ARG A 55 25.64 24.29 0.87
C ARG A 55 26.96 24.36 1.62
N ALA A 56 26.98 24.99 2.80
CA ALA A 56 28.16 25.10 3.63
C ALA A 56 28.71 23.70 4.03
N HIS A 57 27.83 22.77 4.36
CA HIS A 57 28.21 21.39 4.68
C HIS A 57 28.81 20.65 3.48
N LEU A 58 28.21 20.78 2.30
CA LEU A 58 28.71 20.17 1.07
C LEU A 58 30.13 20.74 0.70
N GLU A 59 30.36 22.04 0.90
CA GLU A 59 31.64 22.65 0.71
C GLU A 59 32.71 22.15 1.71
N GLN A 60 32.31 21.96 2.97
CA GLN A 60 33.18 21.34 3.98
C GLN A 60 33.57 19.91 3.60
N LEU A 61 32.61 19.10 3.14
CA LEU A 61 32.87 17.73 2.68
C LEU A 61 33.84 17.71 1.48
N ARG A 62 33.65 18.62 0.52
CA ARG A 62 34.58 18.77 -0.62
C ARG A 62 36.02 19.14 -0.15
N ALA A 63 36.12 20.01 0.84
CA ALA A 63 37.40 20.47 1.36
C ALA A 63 38.16 19.41 2.18
N GLN A 64 37.44 18.52 2.85
CA GLN A 64 38.02 17.45 3.67
C GLN A 64 38.73 16.39 2.85
N GLY A 65 38.33 16.15 1.61
CA GLY A 65 38.97 15.21 0.70
C GLY A 65 39.15 13.80 1.27
N GLY A 66 39.16 12.79 0.47
CA GLY A 66 39.58 11.46 0.95
C GLY A 66 38.56 10.33 0.86
N ALA A 67 37.30 10.58 0.68
CA ALA A 67 36.33 9.59 0.30
C ALA A 67 35.75 9.92 -1.09
N ASP A 68 35.44 8.92 -1.88
CA ASP A 68 34.69 9.10 -3.13
C ASP A 68 33.27 9.45 -2.79
N LEU A 69 33.02 10.74 -2.54
CA LEU A 69 31.68 11.27 -2.18
C LEU A 69 30.88 11.72 -3.41
N GLY A 70 31.36 11.37 -4.62
CA GLY A 70 30.73 11.77 -5.87
C GLY A 70 30.82 13.27 -6.12
N THR A 71 29.89 13.80 -6.89
CA THR A 71 29.90 15.19 -7.35
C THR A 71 29.55 16.20 -6.26
N LEU A 72 28.85 15.80 -5.21
CA LEU A 72 28.29 16.67 -4.15
C LEU A 72 27.47 17.86 -4.72
N ARG A 73 26.86 17.66 -5.90
CA ARG A 73 26.07 18.69 -6.59
C ARG A 73 24.74 18.87 -5.85
N LEU A 74 24.39 20.11 -5.55
CA LEU A 74 23.11 20.47 -4.97
C LEU A 74 22.17 20.97 -6.08
N GLU A 75 21.05 20.29 -6.24
CA GLU A 75 19.96 20.73 -7.09
C GLU A 75 18.74 21.07 -6.22
N LEU A 76 18.11 22.20 -6.50
CA LEU A 76 16.92 22.65 -5.79
C LEU A 76 15.74 22.60 -6.77
N SER A 77 14.73 21.82 -6.44
CA SER A 77 13.48 21.77 -7.18
C SER A 77 12.33 22.12 -6.26
N GLY A 78 11.41 22.97 -6.75
CA GLY A 78 10.16 23.21 -6.04
C GLY A 78 9.15 22.15 -6.43
N VAL A 79 8.70 21.36 -5.47
CA VAL A 79 7.56 20.46 -5.66
C VAL A 79 6.34 21.19 -5.10
N LYS A 80 5.32 21.42 -5.92
CA LYS A 80 4.03 21.87 -5.42
C LYS A 80 3.30 20.67 -4.86
N ASP A 81 2.64 20.82 -3.72
CA ASP A 81 1.81 19.75 -3.12
C ASP A 81 0.79 19.22 -4.12
N GLU A 82 0.25 20.07 -4.98
CA GLU A 82 -0.67 19.71 -6.07
C GLU A 82 -0.03 18.79 -7.12
N ASP A 83 1.23 19.02 -7.47
CA ASP A 83 1.96 18.19 -8.45
C ASP A 83 2.31 16.81 -7.87
N TRP A 84 2.54 16.74 -6.57
CA TRP A 84 2.86 15.48 -5.90
C TRP A 84 1.58 14.64 -5.69
N SER A 85 0.48 15.27 -5.31
CA SER A 85 -0.80 14.59 -5.09
C SER A 85 -1.41 13.98 -6.38
N GLU A 86 -1.04 14.50 -7.56
CA GLU A 86 -1.58 14.03 -8.84
C GLU A 86 -0.60 13.14 -9.63
N ASN A 87 0.72 13.33 -9.47
CA ASN A 87 1.69 12.58 -10.28
C ASN A 87 1.72 11.08 -10.00
N TRP A 88 1.54 10.65 -8.77
CA TRP A 88 1.50 9.24 -8.42
C TRP A 88 0.28 8.51 -9.03
N LYS A 89 -0.83 9.22 -9.26
CA LYS A 89 -2.03 8.68 -9.92
C LYS A 89 -1.73 8.13 -11.31
N LYS A 90 -0.76 8.70 -12.02
CA LYS A 90 -0.35 8.26 -13.36
C LYS A 90 0.27 6.86 -13.37
N TYR A 91 0.87 6.47 -12.25
CA TYR A 91 1.56 5.18 -12.11
C TYR A 91 0.64 4.10 -11.51
N TYR A 92 -0.52 4.49 -10.99
CA TYR A 92 -1.46 3.55 -10.41
C TYR A 92 -2.46 3.08 -11.46
N LYS A 93 -2.14 1.94 -12.08
CA LYS A 93 -2.93 1.35 -13.15
C LYS A 93 -3.75 0.17 -12.63
N PRO A 94 -4.88 -0.20 -13.29
CA PRO A 94 -5.59 -1.42 -12.98
C PRO A 94 -4.66 -2.64 -13.05
N PHE A 95 -4.75 -3.52 -12.07
CA PHE A 95 -3.96 -4.75 -12.02
C PHE A 95 -4.80 -5.93 -11.53
N ARG A 96 -4.46 -7.11 -12.04
CA ARG A 96 -5.13 -8.36 -11.70
C ARG A 96 -4.44 -9.05 -10.54
N ILE A 97 -5.24 -9.64 -9.65
CA ILE A 97 -4.78 -10.49 -8.55
C ILE A 97 -5.50 -11.84 -8.67
N GLY A 98 -4.73 -12.92 -8.72
CA GLY A 98 -5.31 -14.26 -8.93
C GLY A 98 -5.98 -14.40 -10.29
N THR A 99 -7.14 -15.06 -10.32
CA THR A 99 -7.86 -15.38 -11.55
C THR A 99 -8.93 -14.34 -11.89
N HIS A 100 -9.71 -13.89 -10.91
CA HIS A 100 -10.91 -13.08 -11.14
C HIS A 100 -10.81 -11.66 -10.58
N LEU A 101 -10.02 -11.43 -9.52
CA LEU A 101 -9.97 -10.14 -8.86
C LEU A 101 -9.17 -9.12 -9.67
N VAL A 102 -9.72 -7.93 -9.85
CA VAL A 102 -9.05 -6.80 -10.49
C VAL A 102 -9.20 -5.56 -9.61
N VAL A 103 -8.09 -4.99 -9.18
CA VAL A 103 -8.08 -3.74 -8.42
C VAL A 103 -7.82 -2.60 -9.39
N LYS A 104 -8.64 -1.57 -9.32
CA LYS A 104 -8.48 -0.37 -10.12
C LYS A 104 -8.82 0.90 -9.35
N PRO A 105 -8.13 2.02 -9.59
CA PRO A 105 -8.55 3.32 -9.07
C PRO A 105 -9.78 3.85 -9.81
N THR A 106 -10.53 4.76 -9.19
CA THR A 106 -11.76 5.32 -9.77
C THR A 106 -11.50 6.10 -11.06
N TRP A 107 -10.34 6.76 -11.18
CA TRP A 107 -9.97 7.59 -12.34
C TRP A 107 -9.46 6.80 -13.56
N GLU A 108 -9.20 5.50 -13.43
CA GLU A 108 -8.74 4.69 -14.56
C GLU A 108 -9.90 3.96 -15.22
N ALA A 109 -9.95 4.04 -16.55
CA ALA A 109 -10.87 3.24 -17.34
C ALA A 109 -10.35 1.80 -17.41
N TYR A 110 -11.25 0.84 -17.27
CA TYR A 110 -10.95 -0.57 -17.42
C TYR A 110 -12.05 -1.25 -18.22
N GLN A 111 -11.69 -2.12 -19.14
CA GLN A 111 -12.65 -2.95 -19.88
C GLN A 111 -12.70 -4.33 -19.25
N PRO A 112 -13.73 -4.64 -18.46
CA PRO A 112 -13.81 -5.90 -17.73
C PRO A 112 -14.08 -7.07 -18.67
N SER A 113 -13.45 -8.21 -18.39
CA SER A 113 -13.89 -9.51 -18.89
C SER A 113 -15.11 -9.98 -18.10
N PRO A 114 -15.93 -10.90 -18.66
CA PRO A 114 -17.15 -11.37 -17.96
C PRO A 114 -16.91 -12.00 -16.59
N GLU A 115 -15.70 -12.50 -16.35
CA GLU A 115 -15.30 -13.16 -15.10
C GLU A 115 -14.59 -12.25 -14.11
N ASP A 116 -14.40 -10.96 -14.47
CA ASP A 116 -13.66 -10.03 -13.64
C ASP A 116 -14.52 -9.52 -12.47
N LEU A 117 -13.99 -9.65 -11.28
CA LEU A 117 -14.53 -9.08 -10.05
C LEU A 117 -13.77 -7.80 -9.73
N ILE A 118 -14.38 -6.67 -10.08
CA ILE A 118 -13.73 -5.36 -9.97
C ILE A 118 -13.81 -4.86 -8.53
N ILE A 119 -12.68 -4.40 -8.03
CA ILE A 119 -12.54 -3.68 -6.77
C ILE A 119 -12.06 -2.26 -7.09
N GLU A 120 -12.91 -1.28 -6.88
CA GLU A 120 -12.55 0.12 -7.00
C GLU A 120 -11.94 0.60 -5.68
N LEU A 121 -10.70 1.07 -5.75
CA LEU A 121 -9.99 1.54 -4.57
C LEU A 121 -9.06 2.69 -4.94
N ASP A 122 -9.32 3.85 -4.38
CA ASP A 122 -8.42 4.96 -4.52
C ASP A 122 -7.34 4.88 -3.45
N PRO A 123 -6.06 4.80 -3.85
CA PRO A 123 -4.97 4.84 -2.91
C PRO A 123 -5.03 6.15 -2.11
N GLY A 124 -5.30 6.01 -0.83
CA GLY A 124 -5.40 7.11 0.13
C GLY A 124 -4.36 6.99 1.24
N MET A 125 -4.56 7.70 2.33
CA MET A 125 -3.69 7.66 3.52
C MET A 125 -3.81 6.36 4.33
N ALA A 126 -4.79 5.49 4.03
CA ALA A 126 -4.93 4.20 4.69
C ALA A 126 -4.06 3.14 4.04
N PHE A 127 -3.46 2.28 4.87
CA PHE A 127 -2.68 1.12 4.41
C PHE A 127 -3.57 0.12 3.67
N GLY A 128 -3.00 -0.57 2.65
CA GLY A 128 -3.72 -1.62 1.93
C GLY A 128 -4.26 -1.17 0.57
N THR A 129 -3.38 -0.68 -0.32
CA THR A 129 -3.74 -0.29 -1.70
C THR A 129 -3.84 -1.49 -2.66
N GLY A 130 -3.60 -2.71 -2.17
CA GLY A 130 -3.57 -3.92 -3.00
C GLY A 130 -2.25 -4.19 -3.72
N THR A 131 -1.39 -3.20 -3.85
CA THR A 131 -0.08 -3.34 -4.54
C THR A 131 0.97 -4.06 -3.69
N HIS A 132 0.76 -4.16 -2.37
CA HIS A 132 1.69 -4.89 -1.51
C HIS A 132 1.52 -6.40 -1.68
N GLU A 133 2.63 -7.13 -1.77
CA GLU A 133 2.63 -8.58 -1.99
C GLU A 133 1.79 -9.36 -0.97
N THR A 134 1.84 -8.98 0.31
CA THR A 134 1.05 -9.65 1.35
C THR A 134 -0.45 -9.48 1.13
N THR A 135 -0.89 -8.32 0.65
CA THR A 135 -2.31 -8.09 0.31
C THR A 135 -2.72 -8.95 -0.88
N SER A 136 -1.86 -9.00 -1.92
CA SER A 136 -2.07 -9.86 -3.09
C SER A 136 -2.17 -11.34 -2.70
N MET A 137 -1.26 -11.82 -1.84
CA MET A 137 -1.31 -13.20 -1.33
C MET A 137 -2.59 -13.48 -0.53
N CYS A 138 -3.02 -12.57 0.34
CA CYS A 138 -4.28 -12.72 1.09
C CYS A 138 -5.48 -12.79 0.14
N MET A 139 -5.52 -11.96 -0.90
CA MET A 139 -6.60 -11.98 -1.90
C MET A 139 -6.62 -13.29 -2.70
N GLN A 140 -5.47 -13.81 -3.11
CA GLN A 140 -5.36 -15.10 -3.78
C GLN A 140 -5.81 -16.25 -2.87
N LEU A 141 -5.47 -16.20 -1.57
CA LEU A 141 -5.93 -17.19 -0.59
C LEU A 141 -7.45 -17.10 -0.37
N LEU A 142 -8.02 -15.89 -0.32
CA LEU A 142 -9.48 -15.71 -0.30
C LEU A 142 -10.11 -16.34 -1.53
N GLU A 143 -9.62 -16.05 -2.74
CA GLU A 143 -10.14 -16.63 -3.98
C GLU A 143 -10.08 -18.17 -3.99
N LYS A 144 -9.05 -18.75 -3.39
CA LYS A 144 -8.85 -20.20 -3.31
C LYS A 144 -9.75 -20.90 -2.26
N HIS A 145 -9.97 -20.25 -1.11
CA HIS A 145 -10.56 -20.91 0.06
C HIS A 145 -11.98 -20.47 0.37
N LEU A 146 -12.41 -19.30 -0.08
CA LEU A 146 -13.74 -18.81 0.14
C LEU A 146 -14.76 -19.65 -0.66
N LYS A 147 -15.85 -20.04 -0.02
CA LYS A 147 -16.98 -20.71 -0.65
C LYS A 147 -18.21 -19.84 -0.48
N SER A 148 -19.16 -20.01 -1.38
CA SER A 148 -20.47 -19.37 -1.26
C SER A 148 -21.07 -19.65 0.12
N ASP A 149 -21.74 -18.66 0.69
CA ASP A 149 -22.40 -18.71 2.01
C ASP A 149 -21.47 -18.65 3.25
N MET A 150 -20.15 -18.58 3.09
CA MET A 150 -19.24 -18.35 4.22
C MET A 150 -19.39 -16.95 4.80
N ARG A 151 -19.31 -16.87 6.11
CA ARG A 151 -19.12 -15.62 6.86
C ARG A 151 -17.64 -15.38 7.03
N VAL A 152 -17.19 -14.18 6.66
CA VAL A 152 -15.78 -13.81 6.67
C VAL A 152 -15.53 -12.71 7.68
N MET A 153 -14.41 -12.80 8.37
CA MET A 153 -13.89 -11.75 9.23
C MET A 153 -12.57 -11.22 8.67
N ASP A 154 -12.50 -9.91 8.44
CA ASP A 154 -11.28 -9.21 8.01
C ASP A 154 -10.72 -8.41 9.18
N VAL A 155 -9.56 -8.81 9.68
CA VAL A 155 -8.96 -8.28 10.91
C VAL A 155 -7.81 -7.35 10.60
N GLY A 156 -7.91 -6.11 11.07
CA GLY A 156 -7.00 -5.05 10.66
C GLY A 156 -7.29 -4.66 9.22
N THR A 157 -8.56 -4.33 8.96
CA THR A 157 -9.07 -4.18 7.60
C THR A 157 -8.42 -3.03 6.81
N GLY A 158 -7.88 -2.02 7.47
CA GLY A 158 -7.24 -0.88 6.84
C GLY A 158 -8.17 -0.19 5.83
N SER A 159 -7.84 -0.29 4.56
CA SER A 159 -8.66 0.26 3.46
C SER A 159 -9.96 -0.50 3.18
N GLY A 160 -10.16 -1.69 3.77
CA GLY A 160 -11.29 -2.55 3.49
C GLY A 160 -11.12 -3.47 2.28
N ILE A 161 -9.95 -3.48 1.64
CA ILE A 161 -9.74 -4.21 0.37
C ILE A 161 -10.02 -5.71 0.49
N LEU A 162 -9.58 -6.37 1.58
CA LEU A 162 -9.81 -7.80 1.76
C LEU A 162 -11.28 -8.11 2.04
N ALA A 163 -11.95 -7.25 2.80
CA ALA A 163 -13.39 -7.36 3.03
C ALA A 163 -14.19 -7.20 1.72
N ILE A 164 -13.83 -6.23 0.89
CA ILE A 164 -14.46 -6.01 -0.42
C ILE A 164 -14.19 -7.20 -1.33
N ALA A 165 -12.95 -7.72 -1.36
CA ALA A 165 -12.60 -8.91 -2.13
C ALA A 165 -13.43 -10.12 -1.71
N ALA A 166 -13.58 -10.37 -0.40
CA ALA A 166 -14.42 -11.45 0.11
C ALA A 166 -15.89 -11.30 -0.30
N ALA A 167 -16.45 -10.09 -0.21
CA ALA A 167 -17.81 -9.82 -0.65
C ALA A 167 -18.01 -10.05 -2.15
N ARG A 168 -17.07 -9.60 -2.98
CA ARG A 168 -17.07 -9.82 -4.45
C ARG A 168 -16.93 -11.30 -4.81
N LEU A 169 -16.18 -12.07 -4.07
CA LEU A 169 -16.01 -13.51 -4.24
C LEU A 169 -17.24 -14.32 -3.77
N GLY A 170 -18.26 -13.67 -3.21
CA GLY A 170 -19.53 -14.30 -2.87
C GLY A 170 -19.68 -14.67 -1.40
N ALA A 171 -18.91 -14.09 -0.49
CA ALA A 171 -19.15 -14.23 0.94
C ALA A 171 -20.59 -13.85 1.29
N LYS A 172 -21.19 -14.58 2.23
CA LYS A 172 -22.55 -14.30 2.73
C LYS A 172 -22.59 -13.02 3.55
N GLU A 173 -21.64 -12.88 4.44
CA GLU A 173 -21.48 -11.73 5.32
C GLU A 173 -20.01 -11.51 5.59
N VAL A 174 -19.57 -10.26 5.60
CA VAL A 174 -18.19 -9.87 5.89
C VAL A 174 -18.18 -8.84 7.00
N LEU A 175 -17.48 -9.15 8.09
CA LEU A 175 -17.21 -8.22 9.17
C LEU A 175 -15.75 -7.75 9.08
N ALA A 176 -15.57 -6.51 8.70
CA ALA A 176 -14.27 -5.84 8.67
C ALA A 176 -14.05 -5.13 10.01
N ILE A 177 -12.92 -5.38 10.67
CA ILE A 177 -12.61 -4.82 12.00
C ILE A 177 -11.27 -4.13 11.95
N ASP A 178 -11.22 -2.93 12.51
CA ASP A 178 -9.96 -2.23 12.75
C ASP A 178 -10.00 -1.50 14.10
N ILE A 179 -8.84 -1.37 14.72
CA ILE A 179 -8.69 -0.62 15.98
C ILE A 179 -8.61 0.89 15.73
N ASP A 180 -8.23 1.29 14.51
CA ASP A 180 -8.12 2.68 14.12
C ASP A 180 -9.45 3.19 13.52
N PRO A 181 -10.13 4.16 14.19
CA PRO A 181 -11.36 4.75 13.66
C PRO A 181 -11.17 5.39 12.27
N ALA A 182 -9.97 5.88 11.95
CA ALA A 182 -9.70 6.47 10.63
C ALA A 182 -9.71 5.38 9.55
N ALA A 183 -9.11 4.22 9.82
CA ALA A 183 -9.18 3.06 8.92
C ALA A 183 -10.61 2.57 8.73
N VAL A 184 -11.40 2.47 9.82
CA VAL A 184 -12.81 2.08 9.75
C VAL A 184 -13.63 3.03 8.87
N LYS A 185 -13.37 4.33 8.97
CA LYS A 185 -14.03 5.32 8.11
C LYS A 185 -13.70 5.08 6.64
N VAL A 186 -12.42 4.91 6.31
CA VAL A 186 -11.97 4.64 4.93
C VAL A 186 -12.56 3.33 4.41
N ALA A 187 -12.54 2.26 5.22
CA ALA A 187 -13.13 0.98 4.84
C ALA A 187 -14.63 1.11 4.53
N ARG A 188 -15.39 1.88 5.30
CA ARG A 188 -16.82 2.15 5.02
C ARG A 188 -17.04 2.89 3.71
N GLU A 189 -16.20 3.90 3.44
CA GLU A 189 -16.25 4.66 2.19
C GLU A 189 -15.97 3.76 0.99
N ASN A 190 -14.95 2.89 1.09
CA ASN A 190 -14.60 1.94 0.03
C ASN A 190 -15.63 0.82 -0.14
N ILE A 191 -16.24 0.31 0.93
CA ILE A 191 -17.34 -0.66 0.87
C ILE A 191 -18.53 -0.06 0.11
N ALA A 192 -18.89 1.19 0.40
CA ALA A 192 -19.94 1.92 -0.29
C ALA A 192 -19.59 2.17 -1.77
N LEU A 193 -18.35 2.60 -2.05
CA LEU A 193 -17.86 2.80 -3.42
C LEU A 193 -18.00 1.52 -4.26
N ASN A 194 -17.78 0.38 -3.65
CA ASN A 194 -17.90 -0.93 -4.32
C ASN A 194 -19.31 -1.53 -4.30
N HIS A 195 -20.32 -0.86 -3.74
CA HIS A 195 -21.71 -1.33 -3.67
C HIS A 195 -21.82 -2.75 -3.07
N VAL A 196 -21.13 -2.99 -1.95
CA VAL A 196 -21.15 -4.28 -1.23
C VAL A 196 -21.62 -4.14 0.22
N GLU A 197 -22.31 -3.05 0.57
CA GLU A 197 -22.82 -2.74 1.91
C GLU A 197 -23.88 -3.74 2.38
N ASP A 198 -24.53 -4.43 1.45
CA ASP A 198 -25.49 -5.50 1.72
C ASP A 198 -24.82 -6.74 2.33
N ARG A 199 -23.52 -6.90 2.14
CA ARG A 199 -22.73 -8.05 2.59
C ARG A 199 -21.57 -7.69 3.51
N ALA A 200 -20.95 -6.52 3.35
CA ALA A 200 -19.78 -6.11 4.08
C ALA A 200 -20.05 -4.88 4.96
N ARG A 201 -19.57 -4.92 6.19
CA ARG A 201 -19.63 -3.78 7.11
C ARG A 201 -18.34 -3.63 7.88
N ALA A 202 -17.89 -2.39 8.11
CA ALA A 202 -16.71 -2.09 8.89
C ALA A 202 -17.06 -1.51 10.27
N VAL A 203 -16.41 -2.02 11.31
CA VAL A 203 -16.63 -1.61 12.69
C VAL A 203 -15.29 -1.36 13.39
N GLU A 204 -15.29 -0.42 14.32
CA GLU A 204 -14.18 -0.24 15.25
C GLU A 204 -14.20 -1.35 16.29
N GLY A 205 -13.07 -2.00 16.50
CA GLY A 205 -12.98 -3.05 17.49
C GLY A 205 -11.57 -3.60 17.65
N ASP A 206 -11.35 -4.14 18.84
CA ASP A 206 -10.17 -4.93 19.18
C ASP A 206 -10.62 -6.38 19.38
N LEU A 207 -10.28 -7.26 18.46
CA LEU A 207 -10.68 -8.68 18.51
C LEU A 207 -10.24 -9.41 19.78
N CYS A 208 -9.24 -8.88 20.47
CA CYS A 208 -8.87 -9.44 21.79
C CYS A 208 -9.89 -9.11 22.88
N LYS A 209 -10.78 -8.14 22.65
CA LYS A 209 -11.70 -7.58 23.65
C LYS A 209 -13.16 -7.48 23.20
N SER A 210 -13.47 -7.55 21.92
CA SER A 210 -14.82 -7.35 21.40
C SER A 210 -15.52 -8.66 21.07
N GLU A 211 -16.85 -8.63 21.12
CA GLU A 211 -17.69 -9.73 20.62
C GLU A 211 -17.51 -9.85 19.11
N ALA A 212 -16.75 -10.84 18.70
CA ALA A 212 -16.61 -11.15 17.29
C ALA A 212 -17.80 -12.00 16.79
N MET A 213 -18.17 -11.79 15.55
CA MET A 213 -19.17 -12.61 14.87
C MET A 213 -18.61 -14.02 14.64
N PRO A 214 -19.38 -15.10 14.86
CA PRO A 214 -18.96 -16.42 14.41
C PRO A 214 -18.68 -16.40 12.90
N CYS A 215 -17.47 -16.79 12.50
CA CYS A 215 -17.04 -16.77 11.11
C CYS A 215 -16.56 -18.16 10.66
N ASP A 216 -16.67 -18.40 9.35
CA ASP A 216 -16.23 -19.63 8.70
C ASP A 216 -14.79 -19.45 8.17
N LEU A 217 -14.38 -18.19 7.94
CA LEU A 217 -13.07 -17.81 7.44
C LEU A 217 -12.64 -16.49 8.06
N ALA A 218 -11.42 -16.41 8.57
CA ALA A 218 -10.80 -15.16 9.00
C ALA A 218 -9.58 -14.86 8.12
N VAL A 219 -9.45 -13.60 7.72
CA VAL A 219 -8.27 -13.08 7.03
C VAL A 219 -7.68 -11.92 7.83
N ALA A 220 -6.36 -11.85 7.87
CA ALA A 220 -5.64 -10.77 8.56
C ALA A 220 -4.31 -10.49 7.84
N ASN A 221 -4.13 -9.26 7.40
CA ASN A 221 -2.87 -8.78 6.83
C ASN A 221 -2.23 -7.76 7.77
N ILE A 222 -1.72 -8.23 8.89
CA ILE A 222 -1.17 -7.46 10.00
C ILE A 222 0.18 -8.01 10.45
N VAL A 223 0.85 -7.32 11.37
CA VAL A 223 2.15 -7.76 11.90
C VAL A 223 2.05 -9.11 12.63
N ALA A 224 3.09 -9.93 12.52
CA ALA A 224 3.10 -11.32 13.02
C ALA A 224 2.78 -11.45 14.51
N ASP A 225 3.21 -10.50 15.33
CA ASP A 225 2.93 -10.54 16.78
C ASP A 225 1.44 -10.32 17.07
N ALA A 226 0.75 -9.49 16.31
CA ALA A 226 -0.70 -9.32 16.42
C ALA A 226 -1.42 -10.61 16.02
N ILE A 227 -0.98 -11.30 14.94
CA ILE A 227 -1.54 -12.60 14.52
C ILE A 227 -1.40 -13.63 15.66
N ARG A 228 -0.26 -13.70 16.34
CA ARG A 228 -0.05 -14.60 17.48
C ARG A 228 -1.02 -14.32 18.64
N MET A 229 -1.30 -13.06 18.91
CA MET A 229 -2.26 -12.65 19.93
C MET A 229 -3.71 -13.01 19.54
N LEU A 230 -4.04 -12.97 18.27
CA LEU A 230 -5.36 -13.27 17.73
C LEU A 230 -5.65 -14.77 17.59
N ALA A 231 -4.64 -15.63 17.53
CA ALA A 231 -4.82 -17.05 17.30
C ALA A 231 -5.77 -17.72 18.32
N ALA A 232 -5.66 -17.40 19.60
CA ALA A 232 -6.51 -17.95 20.65
C ALA A 232 -7.94 -17.36 20.67
N PRO A 233 -8.16 -16.04 20.51
CA PRO A 233 -9.49 -15.47 20.32
C PRO A 233 -10.23 -16.01 19.09
N LEU A 234 -9.56 -16.08 17.92
CA LEU A 234 -10.17 -16.52 16.65
C LEU A 234 -10.70 -17.95 16.68
N THR A 235 -10.11 -18.86 17.50
CA THR A 235 -10.62 -20.24 17.64
C THR A 235 -11.91 -20.35 18.44
N ARG A 236 -12.40 -19.25 19.03
CA ARG A 236 -13.64 -19.21 19.81
C ARG A 236 -14.83 -18.68 19.00
N HIS A 237 -14.59 -18.26 17.77
CA HIS A 237 -15.57 -17.66 16.85
C HIS A 237 -15.71 -18.47 15.57
#